data_96286038bbace50a548c5a0a800ca11b
#
_entry.id   96286038bbace50a548c5a0a800ca11b
#
_cell.length_a   1.000
_cell.length_b   1.000
_cell.length_c   1.000
_cell.angle_alpha   90.00
_cell.angle_beta   90.00
_cell.angle_gamma   90.00
#
_symmetry.space_group_name_H-M   'P 1'
#
loop_
_entity.id
_entity.type
_entity.pdbx_description
1 polymer ?
#
loop_
_entity_poly.entity_id
_entity_poly.type
_entity_poly.pdbx_seq_one_letter_code
_entity_poly.pdbx_strand_id
1 'polypeptide(L)'
;MQYPTISEYVKASQDAGDNLDMSTRATAEELNEAITDEFGVKYSQDGRKLLQAPKELDGTYSIRKGTKIICDMAFWGYSSLTDIVIPDSVTSIGNDAFWSCESLRSIVIPDGVTSIGDSAFLGCSSLSSFIIPNGVNRIGDGAFSGCRSLSDIVIPDSVTSIGDGTFSGCSSLTDIVIPDGVTSIGNGAFRGCTSLTNIVIPDSVTSIGDGTFNGTFSGCRSLSDIVIPDGVTSIGDSAFKDCCSLTNIVIPDGVTSIEFCAFRGCSSLTNIAIPDGITSIGYGAFDDCSSLKSLEIPDSVTRIGDYAFEGCRSLSSLVIPDGVTSIGHRAFRDCTSLTDIVIPDSVAIIGYYAFEGCSFPYDLKQELSSRFGEGIFEQLYGLYYYGE
;
A
#
# COMPACT_ATOMS: atom_id res chain seq x y z
N MET A 1 -18.50 -12.15 1.43
CA MET A 1 -17.98 -12.72 2.69
C MET A 1 -18.99 -12.38 3.77
N GLN A 2 -19.40 -13.35 4.57
CA GLN A 2 -20.33 -13.10 5.67
C GLN A 2 -19.47 -12.66 6.86
N TYR A 3 -19.60 -11.41 7.27
CA TYR A 3 -18.85 -10.89 8.42
C TYR A 3 -19.42 -11.47 9.71
N PRO A 4 -18.58 -11.76 10.72
CA PRO A 4 -19.06 -12.27 11.99
C PRO A 4 -20.01 -11.27 12.66
N THR A 5 -20.99 -11.78 13.36
CA THR A 5 -21.86 -10.94 14.19
C THR A 5 -21.07 -10.42 15.39
N ILE A 6 -21.50 -9.30 15.97
CA ILE A 6 -20.90 -8.73 17.19
C ILE A 6 -20.81 -9.78 18.30
N SER A 7 -21.83 -10.65 18.41
CA SER A 7 -21.86 -11.73 19.39
C SER A 7 -20.76 -12.79 19.17
N GLU A 8 -20.45 -13.10 17.91
CA GLU A 8 -19.37 -14.06 17.54
C GLU A 8 -17.99 -13.45 17.80
N TYR A 9 -17.83 -12.14 17.53
CA TYR A 9 -16.60 -11.41 17.80
C TYR A 9 -16.33 -11.31 19.31
N VAL A 10 -17.34 -10.95 20.12
CA VAL A 10 -17.25 -10.88 21.58
C VAL A 10 -16.89 -12.24 22.18
N LYS A 11 -17.44 -13.35 21.65
CA LYS A 11 -17.13 -14.69 22.11
C LYS A 11 -15.69 -15.12 21.84
N ALA A 12 -15.16 -14.75 20.66
CA ALA A 12 -13.77 -15.03 20.31
C ALA A 12 -12.76 -14.24 21.17
N SER A 13 -13.16 -13.05 21.68
CA SER A 13 -12.29 -12.22 22.51
C SER A 13 -12.29 -12.60 24.00
N GLN A 14 -13.29 -13.31 24.51
CA GLN A 14 -13.34 -13.81 25.89
C GLN A 14 -12.29 -14.90 26.18
N ASP A 15 -11.81 -15.59 25.14
CA ASP A 15 -10.80 -16.67 25.28
C ASP A 15 -9.35 -16.13 25.42
N ALA A 16 -9.11 -14.82 25.36
CA ALA A 16 -7.79 -14.21 25.35
C ALA A 16 -7.26 -13.69 26.72
N GLY A 17 -8.05 -13.71 27.79
CA GLY A 17 -7.58 -13.51 29.17
C GLY A 17 -7.05 -12.10 29.55
N ASP A 18 -7.46 -11.04 28.89
CA ASP A 18 -6.97 -9.68 29.09
C ASP A 18 -7.68 -8.92 30.23
N ASN A 19 -6.96 -8.00 30.86
CA ASN A 19 -7.39 -7.16 31.98
C ASN A 19 -8.49 -6.19 31.54
N LEU A 20 -9.74 -6.48 31.87
CA LEU A 20 -10.98 -5.99 31.26
C LEU A 20 -11.29 -4.50 31.50
N ASP A 21 -10.62 -3.80 32.42
CA ASP A 21 -11.00 -2.44 32.85
C ASP A 21 -10.61 -1.32 31.86
N MET A 22 -9.66 -1.57 30.96
CA MET A 22 -9.19 -0.60 29.95
C MET A 22 -9.37 -1.08 28.52
N SER A 23 -9.97 -2.26 28.31
CA SER A 23 -10.21 -2.82 26.96
C SER A 23 -11.30 -2.04 26.22
N THR A 24 -11.07 -1.81 24.93
CA THR A 24 -12.11 -1.29 24.02
C THR A 24 -13.16 -2.33 23.65
N ARG A 25 -12.96 -3.60 24.01
CA ARG A 25 -13.89 -4.70 23.73
C ARG A 25 -15.08 -4.65 24.68
N ALA A 26 -16.30 -4.67 24.13
CA ALA A 26 -17.52 -4.86 24.90
C ALA A 26 -17.71 -6.35 25.20
N THR A 27 -17.88 -6.71 26.47
CA THR A 27 -18.14 -8.09 26.86
C THR A 27 -19.64 -8.44 26.73
N ALA A 28 -19.95 -9.75 26.66
CA ALA A 28 -21.35 -10.19 26.63
C ALA A 28 -22.09 -9.81 27.92
N GLU A 29 -21.42 -9.79 29.08
CA GLU A 29 -21.97 -9.37 30.36
C GLU A 29 -22.29 -7.88 30.35
N GLU A 30 -21.36 -7.01 29.93
CA GLU A 30 -21.57 -5.56 29.77
C GLU A 30 -22.75 -5.27 28.82
N LEU A 31 -22.87 -6.01 27.72
CA LEU A 31 -23.97 -5.83 26.75
C LEU A 31 -25.33 -6.27 27.32
N ASN A 32 -25.38 -7.31 28.17
CA ASN A 32 -26.59 -7.80 28.81
C ASN A 32 -27.06 -6.87 29.94
N GLU A 33 -26.13 -6.25 30.64
CA GLU A 33 -26.38 -5.32 31.75
C GLU A 33 -26.40 -3.85 31.31
N ALA A 34 -26.27 -3.58 30.02
CA ALA A 34 -26.11 -2.25 29.46
C ALA A 34 -27.27 -1.29 29.87
N ILE A 35 -26.91 -0.05 30.14
CA ILE A 35 -27.87 1.06 30.24
C ILE A 35 -28.10 1.60 28.83
N THR A 36 -29.35 1.68 28.42
CA THR A 36 -29.71 2.19 27.09
C THR A 36 -30.22 3.63 27.21
N ASP A 37 -29.74 4.53 26.35
CA ASP A 37 -30.26 5.88 26.29
C ASP A 37 -31.54 6.01 25.44
N GLU A 38 -32.06 7.23 25.28
CA GLU A 38 -33.30 7.55 24.55
C GLU A 38 -33.19 7.24 23.03
N PHE A 39 -31.95 7.14 22.50
CA PHE A 39 -31.67 6.80 21.11
C PHE A 39 -31.42 5.30 20.91
N GLY A 40 -31.44 4.51 21.97
CA GLY A 40 -31.16 3.08 21.93
C GLY A 40 -29.66 2.72 22.03
N VAL A 41 -28.79 3.71 22.28
CA VAL A 41 -27.35 3.48 22.43
C VAL A 41 -27.06 2.88 23.79
N LYS A 42 -26.27 1.78 23.80
CA LYS A 42 -25.91 1.00 24.99
C LYS A 42 -24.61 1.49 25.61
N TYR A 43 -24.64 1.68 26.91
CA TYR A 43 -23.48 2.05 27.73
C TYR A 43 -23.24 1.04 28.84
N SER A 44 -22.02 0.95 29.33
CA SER A 44 -21.70 0.20 30.56
C SER A 44 -22.48 0.76 31.76
N GLN A 45 -22.66 -0.03 32.81
CA GLN A 45 -23.39 0.35 34.02
C GLN A 45 -22.87 1.64 34.66
N ASP A 46 -21.54 1.86 34.62
CA ASP A 46 -20.86 3.06 35.11
C ASP A 46 -20.87 4.22 34.13
N GLY A 47 -21.41 4.03 32.92
CA GLY A 47 -21.46 5.00 31.82
C GLY A 47 -20.11 5.34 31.18
N ARG A 48 -19.04 4.64 31.51
CA ARG A 48 -17.68 4.96 31.03
C ARG A 48 -17.39 4.39 29.64
N LYS A 49 -18.09 3.33 29.23
CA LYS A 49 -17.96 2.72 27.91
C LYS A 49 -19.23 2.94 27.10
N LEU A 50 -19.09 3.37 25.84
CA LEU A 50 -20.13 3.25 24.83
C LEU A 50 -19.95 1.89 24.16
N LEU A 51 -20.87 0.96 24.41
CA LEU A 51 -20.76 -0.44 24.01
C LEU A 51 -21.24 -0.67 22.57
N GLN A 52 -22.43 -0.15 22.26
CA GLN A 52 -23.08 -0.39 20.96
C GLN A 52 -24.19 0.62 20.70
N ALA A 53 -24.27 1.11 19.47
CA ALA A 53 -25.42 1.88 18.98
C ALA A 53 -26.48 0.94 18.35
N PRO A 54 -27.77 1.36 18.23
CA PRO A 54 -28.80 0.62 17.48
C PRO A 54 -28.65 0.87 15.98
N LYS A 55 -29.00 -0.08 15.13
CA LYS A 55 -28.85 0.02 13.67
C LYS A 55 -29.67 1.14 13.02
N GLU A 56 -30.70 1.59 13.68
CA GLU A 56 -31.61 2.62 13.22
C GLU A 56 -31.15 4.06 13.54
N LEU A 57 -29.96 4.20 14.15
CA LEU A 57 -29.41 5.50 14.48
C LEU A 57 -29.05 6.26 13.19
N ASP A 58 -29.65 7.43 13.01
CA ASP A 58 -29.44 8.28 11.85
C ASP A 58 -29.13 9.74 12.25
N GLY A 59 -28.66 10.52 11.25
CA GLY A 59 -28.39 11.94 11.44
C GLY A 59 -27.23 12.22 12.39
N THR A 60 -27.49 13.09 13.40
CA THR A 60 -26.47 13.53 14.36
C THR A 60 -26.67 12.86 15.72
N TYR A 61 -25.59 12.31 16.29
CA TYR A 61 -25.63 11.75 17.65
C TYR A 61 -24.57 12.39 18.55
N SER A 62 -24.95 12.68 19.80
CA SER A 62 -24.05 13.19 20.83
C SER A 62 -23.79 12.14 21.91
N ILE A 63 -22.55 11.68 21.99
CA ILE A 63 -22.11 10.70 23.01
C ILE A 63 -22.22 11.32 24.40
N ARG A 64 -22.68 10.54 25.38
CA ARG A 64 -22.89 10.98 26.78
C ARG A 64 -21.59 11.52 27.38
N LYS A 65 -21.67 12.62 28.09
CA LYS A 65 -20.56 13.17 28.88
C LYS A 65 -20.13 12.16 29.95
N GLY A 66 -18.82 12.02 30.11
CA GLY A 66 -18.24 11.04 31.05
C GLY A 66 -17.82 9.73 30.38
N THR A 67 -18.26 9.45 29.14
CA THR A 67 -17.76 8.32 28.36
C THR A 67 -16.25 8.45 28.17
N LYS A 68 -15.51 7.37 28.46
CA LYS A 68 -14.04 7.27 28.30
C LYS A 68 -13.65 6.48 27.08
N ILE A 69 -14.43 5.47 26.73
CA ILE A 69 -14.12 4.49 25.69
C ILE A 69 -15.30 4.38 24.73
N ILE A 70 -15.03 4.51 23.43
CA ILE A 70 -15.90 4.06 22.36
C ILE A 70 -15.44 2.65 22.01
N CYS A 71 -16.28 1.65 22.27
CA CYS A 71 -15.89 0.25 22.11
C CYS A 71 -15.72 -0.15 20.64
N ASP A 72 -15.07 -1.30 20.46
CA ASP A 72 -14.91 -1.95 19.17
C ASP A 72 -16.30 -2.12 18.51
N MET A 73 -16.38 -1.81 17.21
CA MET A 73 -17.60 -1.94 16.40
C MET A 73 -18.83 -1.14 16.91
N ALA A 74 -18.66 -0.17 17.82
CA ALA A 74 -19.77 0.53 18.46
C ALA A 74 -20.75 1.18 17.48
N PHE A 75 -20.25 1.70 16.34
CA PHE A 75 -21.01 2.29 15.23
C PHE A 75 -20.74 1.58 13.89
N TRP A 76 -20.46 0.29 13.90
CA TRP A 76 -20.14 -0.47 12.70
C TRP A 76 -21.29 -0.57 11.70
N GLY A 77 -21.10 -0.04 10.48
CA GLY A 77 -22.08 -0.14 9.39
C GLY A 77 -23.21 0.89 9.44
N TYR A 78 -23.03 2.00 10.16
CA TYR A 78 -24.06 3.04 10.29
C TYR A 78 -23.99 4.01 9.11
N SER A 79 -24.51 3.60 7.97
CA SER A 79 -24.44 4.37 6.72
C SER A 79 -25.27 5.68 6.75
N SER A 80 -26.20 5.83 7.68
CA SER A 80 -27.06 7.02 7.82
C SER A 80 -26.57 8.03 8.86
N LEU A 81 -25.52 7.70 9.64
CA LEU A 81 -24.94 8.62 10.63
C LEU A 81 -24.14 9.70 9.89
N THR A 82 -24.54 10.96 10.01
CA THR A 82 -23.91 12.09 9.31
C THR A 82 -22.90 12.83 10.16
N ASP A 83 -23.18 12.95 11.46
CA ASP A 83 -22.33 13.69 12.40
C ASP A 83 -22.34 13.02 13.77
N ILE A 84 -21.21 13.09 14.45
CA ILE A 84 -21.09 12.58 15.82
C ILE A 84 -20.32 13.57 16.69
N VAL A 85 -20.83 13.83 17.89
CA VAL A 85 -20.17 14.66 18.88
C VAL A 85 -19.53 13.77 19.94
N ILE A 86 -18.21 13.77 20.01
CA ILE A 86 -17.43 13.02 21.00
C ILE A 86 -17.07 13.96 22.15
N PRO A 87 -17.43 13.65 23.41
CA PRO A 87 -17.10 14.50 24.56
C PRO A 87 -15.60 14.43 24.90
N ASP A 88 -15.04 15.51 25.48
CA ASP A 88 -13.64 15.64 25.88
C ASP A 88 -13.17 14.55 26.87
N SER A 89 -14.11 13.82 27.46
CA SER A 89 -13.83 12.73 28.39
C SER A 89 -13.32 11.46 27.69
N VAL A 90 -13.50 11.32 26.37
CA VAL A 90 -13.07 10.11 25.62
C VAL A 90 -11.56 10.09 25.49
N THR A 91 -10.99 8.94 25.79
CA THR A 91 -9.54 8.71 25.73
C THR A 91 -9.15 7.59 24.76
N SER A 92 -10.12 6.78 24.31
CA SER A 92 -9.85 5.66 23.42
C SER A 92 -10.99 5.39 22.44
N ILE A 93 -10.64 5.12 21.19
CA ILE A 93 -11.54 4.69 20.11
C ILE A 93 -11.13 3.29 19.68
N GLY A 94 -12.04 2.33 19.79
CA GLY A 94 -11.81 0.91 19.52
C GLY A 94 -11.66 0.56 18.04
N ASN A 95 -11.36 -0.71 17.81
CA ASN A 95 -11.25 -1.26 16.47
C ASN A 95 -12.61 -1.24 15.77
N ASP A 96 -12.61 -0.95 14.46
CA ASP A 96 -13.84 -0.93 13.64
C ASP A 96 -14.95 0.01 14.20
N ALA A 97 -14.62 0.91 15.13
CA ALA A 97 -15.63 1.68 15.89
C ALA A 97 -16.62 2.43 15.00
N PHE A 98 -16.19 2.96 13.87
CA PHE A 98 -16.98 3.67 12.86
C PHE A 98 -16.84 3.04 11.46
N TRP A 99 -16.52 1.74 11.39
CA TRP A 99 -16.39 1.07 10.09
C TRP A 99 -17.65 1.22 9.25
N SER A 100 -17.49 1.67 7.98
CA SER A 100 -18.59 1.90 7.02
C SER A 100 -19.66 2.87 7.49
N CYS A 101 -19.29 3.87 8.29
CA CYS A 101 -20.13 5.05 8.49
C CYS A 101 -20.07 5.94 7.25
N GLU A 102 -20.67 5.47 6.14
CA GLU A 102 -20.46 6.03 4.80
C GLU A 102 -20.92 7.49 4.66
N SER A 103 -21.92 7.92 5.44
CA SER A 103 -22.46 9.29 5.43
C SER A 103 -21.77 10.24 6.42
N LEU A 104 -20.84 9.75 7.25
CA LEU A 104 -20.14 10.58 8.24
C LEU A 104 -19.22 11.56 7.51
N ARG A 105 -19.50 12.87 7.67
CA ARG A 105 -18.83 13.94 6.93
C ARG A 105 -17.70 14.60 7.70
N SER A 106 -17.92 14.77 8.99
CA SER A 106 -16.94 15.37 9.90
C SER A 106 -17.03 14.73 11.27
N ILE A 107 -15.90 14.69 11.94
CA ILE A 107 -15.77 14.22 13.31
C ILE A 107 -14.65 14.99 14.00
N VAL A 108 -14.89 15.45 15.20
CA VAL A 108 -13.87 16.08 16.04
C VAL A 108 -13.44 15.08 17.09
N ILE A 109 -12.17 14.74 17.07
CA ILE A 109 -11.55 13.84 18.05
C ILE A 109 -11.00 14.69 19.19
N PRO A 110 -11.40 14.44 20.46
CA PRO A 110 -10.91 15.20 21.60
C PRO A 110 -9.41 15.00 21.86
N ASP A 111 -8.75 16.04 22.38
CA ASP A 111 -7.30 16.02 22.68
C ASP A 111 -6.90 14.92 23.69
N GLY A 112 -7.86 14.42 24.49
CA GLY A 112 -7.64 13.32 25.43
C GLY A 112 -7.47 11.94 24.79
N VAL A 113 -7.75 11.78 23.47
CA VAL A 113 -7.62 10.52 22.78
C VAL A 113 -6.14 10.20 22.53
N THR A 114 -5.70 9.03 22.98
CA THR A 114 -4.31 8.57 22.86
C THR A 114 -4.12 7.46 21.82
N SER A 115 -5.21 6.84 21.37
CA SER A 115 -5.14 5.77 20.36
C SER A 115 -6.40 5.75 19.49
N ILE A 116 -6.19 5.44 18.20
CA ILE A 116 -7.23 5.15 17.20
C ILE A 116 -7.03 3.69 16.80
N GLY A 117 -8.07 2.88 16.98
CA GLY A 117 -8.04 1.44 16.74
C GLY A 117 -7.87 1.06 15.27
N ASP A 118 -7.60 -0.22 15.03
CA ASP A 118 -7.50 -0.77 13.68
C ASP A 118 -8.86 -0.61 12.97
N SER A 119 -8.83 -0.20 11.70
CA SER A 119 -10.01 0.03 10.85
C SER A 119 -11.06 0.97 11.45
N ALA A 120 -10.70 1.81 12.44
CA ALA A 120 -11.67 2.60 13.20
C ALA A 120 -12.60 3.44 12.33
N PHE A 121 -12.12 3.99 11.21
CA PHE A 121 -12.89 4.78 10.23
C PHE A 121 -12.89 4.16 8.83
N LEU A 122 -12.62 2.84 8.72
CA LEU A 122 -12.59 2.17 7.43
C LEU A 122 -13.91 2.35 6.69
N GLY A 123 -13.85 2.82 5.44
CA GLY A 123 -15.04 3.00 4.60
C GLY A 123 -15.91 4.20 4.95
N CYS A 124 -15.46 5.14 5.79
CA CYS A 124 -16.12 6.42 6.01
C CYS A 124 -15.98 7.29 4.76
N SER A 125 -16.67 6.91 3.68
CA SER A 125 -16.43 7.43 2.33
C SER A 125 -16.77 8.91 2.14
N SER A 126 -17.61 9.49 3.00
CA SER A 126 -17.95 10.92 2.98
C SER A 126 -17.09 11.79 3.89
N LEU A 127 -16.19 11.18 4.70
CA LEU A 127 -15.32 11.92 5.60
C LEU A 127 -14.30 12.73 4.79
N SER A 128 -14.38 14.07 4.87
CA SER A 128 -13.62 14.96 3.99
C SER A 128 -12.37 15.55 4.63
N SER A 129 -12.37 15.71 5.95
CA SER A 129 -11.22 16.21 6.71
C SER A 129 -11.13 15.52 8.06
N PHE A 130 -9.91 15.39 8.58
CA PHE A 130 -9.67 14.78 9.88
C PHE A 130 -8.43 15.37 10.56
N ILE A 131 -8.58 15.74 11.83
CA ILE A 131 -7.45 16.20 12.64
C ILE A 131 -7.18 15.12 13.69
N ILE A 132 -6.00 14.54 13.65
CA ILE A 132 -5.53 13.59 14.65
C ILE A 132 -4.97 14.40 15.83
N PRO A 133 -5.46 14.21 17.06
CA PRO A 133 -4.97 14.95 18.23
C PRO A 133 -3.50 14.66 18.56
N ASN A 134 -2.81 15.64 19.12
CA ASN A 134 -1.38 15.53 19.49
C ASN A 134 -1.10 14.45 20.56
N GLY A 135 -2.11 13.93 21.25
CA GLY A 135 -1.98 12.82 22.20
C GLY A 135 -1.90 11.45 21.55
N VAL A 136 -2.29 11.33 20.26
CA VAL A 136 -2.30 10.04 19.56
C VAL A 136 -0.88 9.65 19.19
N ASN A 137 -0.45 8.50 19.69
CA ASN A 137 0.88 7.93 19.38
C ASN A 137 0.81 6.72 18.43
N ARG A 138 -0.38 6.13 18.25
CA ARG A 138 -0.64 5.02 17.33
C ARG A 138 -1.93 5.26 16.56
N ILE A 139 -1.84 5.09 15.24
CA ILE A 139 -2.96 4.97 14.31
C ILE A 139 -3.01 3.50 13.90
N GLY A 140 -4.16 2.85 14.09
CA GLY A 140 -4.33 1.44 13.78
C GLY A 140 -4.23 1.12 12.29
N ASP A 141 -4.02 -0.16 11.97
CA ASP A 141 -3.98 -0.63 10.59
C ASP A 141 -5.33 -0.39 9.90
N GLY A 142 -5.29 0.12 8.67
CA GLY A 142 -6.51 0.43 7.91
C GLY A 142 -7.40 1.52 8.49
N ALA A 143 -6.94 2.29 9.49
CA ALA A 143 -7.81 3.19 10.27
C ALA A 143 -8.63 4.14 9.41
N PHE A 144 -8.12 4.62 8.28
CA PHE A 144 -8.80 5.49 7.32
C PHE A 144 -8.96 4.84 5.93
N SER A 145 -8.77 3.52 5.83
CA SER A 145 -8.89 2.84 4.54
C SER A 145 -10.27 3.07 3.91
N GLY A 146 -10.30 3.44 2.62
CA GLY A 146 -11.55 3.71 1.91
C GLY A 146 -12.26 5.01 2.26
N CYS A 147 -11.63 5.93 3.00
CA CYS A 147 -12.13 7.29 3.20
C CYS A 147 -11.94 8.10 1.91
N ARG A 148 -12.78 7.83 0.92
CA ARG A 148 -12.58 8.31 -0.46
C ARG A 148 -12.64 9.81 -0.60
N SER A 149 -13.39 10.51 0.26
CA SER A 149 -13.54 11.98 0.24
C SER A 149 -12.47 12.68 1.07
N LEU A 150 -11.64 11.94 1.82
CA LEU A 150 -10.62 12.53 2.69
C LEU A 150 -9.56 13.22 1.84
N SER A 151 -9.57 14.55 1.88
CA SER A 151 -8.65 15.40 1.13
C SER A 151 -7.61 16.07 2.01
N ASP A 152 -7.88 16.16 3.30
CA ASP A 152 -7.02 16.85 4.27
C ASP A 152 -6.94 16.05 5.57
N ILE A 153 -5.73 15.72 5.99
CA ILE A 153 -5.44 15.06 7.26
C ILE A 153 -4.11 15.55 7.83
N VAL A 154 -4.12 15.85 9.12
CA VAL A 154 -2.91 16.25 9.85
C VAL A 154 -2.50 15.12 10.77
N ILE A 155 -1.27 14.61 10.58
CA ILE A 155 -0.64 13.60 11.44
C ILE A 155 0.23 14.34 12.45
N PRO A 156 0.03 14.16 13.77
CA PRO A 156 0.84 14.84 14.78
C PRO A 156 2.23 14.22 14.95
N ASP A 157 3.18 14.99 15.46
CA ASP A 157 4.57 14.57 15.72
C ASP A 157 4.70 13.43 16.73
N SER A 158 3.64 13.17 17.50
CA SER A 158 3.58 12.04 18.44
C SER A 158 3.47 10.67 17.76
N VAL A 159 3.08 10.62 16.48
CA VAL A 159 2.94 9.36 15.73
C VAL A 159 4.31 8.86 15.30
N THR A 160 4.62 7.59 15.63
CA THR A 160 5.91 6.97 15.33
C THR A 160 5.88 5.95 14.20
N SER A 161 4.69 5.54 13.77
CA SER A 161 4.52 4.61 12.64
C SER A 161 3.18 4.82 11.93
N ILE A 162 3.19 4.63 10.61
CA ILE A 162 1.99 4.52 9.78
C ILE A 162 1.76 3.03 9.53
N GLY A 163 0.63 2.51 10.00
CA GLY A 163 0.29 1.08 9.91
C GLY A 163 -0.06 0.61 8.50
N ASP A 164 -0.31 -0.68 8.36
CA ASP A 164 -0.71 -1.29 7.10
C ASP A 164 -2.04 -0.71 6.61
N GLY A 165 -2.11 -0.34 5.33
CA GLY A 165 -3.33 0.14 4.69
C GLY A 165 -3.98 1.38 5.32
N THR A 166 -3.28 2.12 6.20
CA THR A 166 -3.88 3.21 6.99
C THR A 166 -4.70 4.18 6.15
N PHE A 167 -4.17 4.62 5.00
CA PHE A 167 -4.85 5.53 4.06
C PHE A 167 -5.20 4.86 2.73
N SER A 168 -5.22 3.53 2.68
CA SER A 168 -5.52 2.81 1.44
C SER A 168 -6.86 3.25 0.85
N GLY A 169 -6.88 3.65 -0.44
CA GLY A 169 -8.09 4.08 -1.12
C GLY A 169 -8.62 5.46 -0.72
N CYS A 170 -7.84 6.30 -0.02
CA CYS A 170 -8.13 7.72 0.18
C CYS A 170 -7.92 8.47 -1.14
N SER A 171 -8.84 8.27 -2.08
CA SER A 171 -8.66 8.69 -3.48
C SER A 171 -8.67 10.21 -3.68
N SER A 172 -9.18 10.99 -2.73
CA SER A 172 -9.18 12.45 -2.77
C SER A 172 -7.98 13.09 -2.06
N LEU A 173 -7.14 12.29 -1.38
CA LEU A 173 -5.98 12.82 -0.66
C LEU A 173 -4.95 13.33 -1.68
N THR A 174 -4.63 14.64 -1.62
CA THR A 174 -3.73 15.30 -2.56
C THR A 174 -2.32 15.45 -2.03
N ASP A 175 -2.22 15.76 -0.74
CA ASP A 175 -0.98 16.02 -0.04
C ASP A 175 -1.04 15.44 1.37
N ILE A 176 0.08 14.99 1.87
CA ILE A 176 0.22 14.55 3.26
C ILE A 176 1.64 14.79 3.74
N VAL A 177 1.77 15.27 4.97
CA VAL A 177 3.06 15.43 5.64
C VAL A 177 3.21 14.31 6.66
N ILE A 178 4.28 13.52 6.52
CA ILE A 178 4.66 12.49 7.48
C ILE A 178 5.63 13.11 8.48
N PRO A 179 5.34 13.08 9.79
CA PRO A 179 6.19 13.67 10.80
C PRO A 179 7.58 13.01 10.91
N ASP A 180 8.58 13.78 11.33
CA ASP A 180 9.97 13.32 11.50
C ASP A 180 10.13 12.18 12.54
N GLY A 181 9.14 11.98 13.40
CA GLY A 181 9.12 10.87 14.36
C GLY A 181 8.77 9.49 13.76
N VAL A 182 8.25 9.46 12.52
CA VAL A 182 7.83 8.20 11.88
C VAL A 182 9.05 7.43 11.39
N THR A 183 9.16 6.17 11.82
CA THR A 183 10.29 5.29 11.47
C THR A 183 9.91 4.20 10.45
N SER A 184 8.62 3.95 10.27
CA SER A 184 8.12 2.94 9.32
C SER A 184 6.78 3.34 8.69
N ILE A 185 6.62 2.96 7.43
CA ILE A 185 5.39 3.10 6.66
C ILE A 185 4.99 1.69 6.21
N GLY A 186 3.82 1.23 6.64
CA GLY A 186 3.33 -0.12 6.44
C GLY A 186 2.91 -0.45 5.00
N ASN A 187 2.58 -1.71 4.80
CA ASN A 187 2.14 -2.26 3.51
C ASN A 187 0.87 -1.57 3.04
N GLY A 188 0.85 -1.12 1.80
CA GLY A 188 -0.31 -0.50 1.21
C GLY A 188 -0.80 0.77 1.92
N ALA A 189 0.02 1.42 2.76
CA ALA A 189 -0.41 2.55 3.59
C ALA A 189 -1.08 3.66 2.76
N PHE A 190 -0.61 3.92 1.55
CA PHE A 190 -1.16 4.89 0.61
C PHE A 190 -1.69 4.25 -0.68
N ARG A 191 -1.92 2.92 -0.68
CA ARG A 191 -2.41 2.23 -1.88
C ARG A 191 -3.68 2.88 -2.42
N GLY A 192 -3.69 3.20 -3.72
CA GLY A 192 -4.88 3.75 -4.38
C GLY A 192 -5.23 5.18 -3.96
N CYS A 193 -4.31 5.93 -3.37
CA CYS A 193 -4.43 7.38 -3.18
C CYS A 193 -4.23 8.05 -4.54
N THR A 194 -5.23 7.95 -5.41
CA THR A 194 -5.11 8.29 -6.84
C THR A 194 -4.86 9.77 -7.10
N SER A 195 -5.22 10.65 -6.18
CA SER A 195 -5.01 12.11 -6.28
C SER A 195 -3.72 12.58 -5.58
N LEU A 196 -2.99 11.69 -4.90
CA LEU A 196 -1.77 12.06 -4.18
C LEU A 196 -0.71 12.50 -5.20
N THR A 197 -0.32 13.78 -5.13
CA THR A 197 0.63 14.40 -6.06
C THR A 197 2.01 14.49 -5.47
N ASN A 198 2.10 14.70 -4.16
CA ASN A 198 3.35 14.90 -3.45
C ASN A 198 3.28 14.27 -2.06
N ILE A 199 4.39 13.70 -1.64
CA ILE A 199 4.58 13.18 -0.28
C ILE A 199 6.03 13.36 0.13
N VAL A 200 6.24 13.89 1.33
CA VAL A 200 7.57 13.98 1.93
C VAL A 200 7.73 12.85 2.93
N ILE A 201 8.70 11.98 2.68
CA ILE A 201 9.07 10.88 3.58
C ILE A 201 10.26 11.36 4.41
N PRO A 202 10.17 11.39 5.75
CA PRO A 202 11.27 11.86 6.59
C PRO A 202 12.45 10.88 6.62
N ASP A 203 13.66 11.39 6.89
CA ASP A 203 14.90 10.59 6.95
C ASP A 203 14.90 9.50 8.03
N SER A 204 13.99 9.61 9.00
CA SER A 204 13.76 8.59 10.03
C SER A 204 13.16 7.29 9.50
N VAL A 205 12.53 7.31 8.32
CA VAL A 205 11.93 6.10 7.73
C VAL A 205 13.00 5.19 7.15
N THR A 206 13.08 3.96 7.65
CA THR A 206 14.07 2.96 7.23
C THR A 206 13.47 1.83 6.39
N SER A 207 12.14 1.77 6.27
CA SER A 207 11.46 0.77 5.44
C SER A 207 10.21 1.33 4.77
N ILE A 208 10.01 0.94 3.51
CA ILE A 208 8.80 1.28 2.73
C ILE A 208 8.20 -0.03 2.21
N GLY A 209 7.22 -0.55 2.93
CA GLY A 209 6.44 -1.75 2.62
C GLY A 209 7.27 -2.95 2.18
N ASP A 210 7.18 -4.03 2.90
CA ASP A 210 7.77 -5.33 2.56
C ASP A 210 6.70 -6.33 2.06
N GLY A 211 5.48 -5.83 1.83
CA GLY A 211 4.31 -6.65 1.59
C GLY A 211 4.26 -7.31 0.24
N THR A 212 3.97 -8.59 0.25
CA THR A 212 3.96 -9.49 -0.89
C THR A 212 2.94 -9.13 -1.99
N PHE A 213 1.89 -8.32 -1.71
CA PHE A 213 0.84 -8.06 -2.72
C PHE A 213 0.26 -6.65 -2.74
N ASN A 214 0.65 -5.74 -1.84
CA ASN A 214 0.02 -4.42 -1.72
C ASN A 214 1.04 -3.34 -1.40
N GLY A 215 1.80 -2.93 -2.41
CA GLY A 215 2.83 -1.91 -2.27
C GLY A 215 2.32 -0.59 -1.68
N THR A 216 3.17 0.05 -0.93
CA THR A 216 2.84 1.23 -0.12
C THR A 216 2.23 2.36 -0.93
N PHE A 217 2.74 2.62 -2.15
CA PHE A 217 2.23 3.65 -3.06
C PHE A 217 1.57 3.07 -4.31
N SER A 218 1.23 1.77 -4.31
CA SER A 218 0.62 1.13 -5.47
C SER A 218 -0.66 1.86 -5.89
N GLY A 219 -0.76 2.25 -7.16
CA GLY A 219 -1.92 2.95 -7.71
C GLY A 219 -2.02 4.43 -7.33
N CYS A 220 -0.98 5.05 -6.80
CA CYS A 220 -0.88 6.51 -6.62
C CYS A 220 -0.64 7.16 -8.00
N ARG A 221 -1.69 7.20 -8.82
CA ARG A 221 -1.59 7.54 -10.25
C ARG A 221 -1.14 8.96 -10.52
N SER A 222 -1.39 9.89 -9.59
CA SER A 222 -1.01 11.30 -9.72
C SER A 222 0.35 11.62 -9.12
N LEU A 223 0.99 10.66 -8.41
CA LEU A 223 2.29 10.86 -7.80
C LEU A 223 3.35 11.07 -8.88
N SER A 224 3.87 12.30 -8.95
CA SER A 224 4.79 12.73 -10.00
C SER A 224 6.25 12.72 -9.56
N ASP A 225 6.47 12.88 -8.27
CA ASP A 225 7.79 12.97 -7.67
C ASP A 225 7.78 12.42 -6.24
N ILE A 226 8.85 11.76 -5.84
CA ILE A 226 9.04 11.25 -4.49
C ILE A 226 10.53 11.11 -4.19
N VAL A 227 10.93 11.51 -3.00
CA VAL A 227 12.28 11.29 -2.47
C VAL A 227 12.24 10.11 -1.51
N ILE A 228 13.07 9.10 -1.78
CA ILE A 228 13.25 7.96 -0.88
C ILE A 228 14.41 8.32 0.06
N PRO A 229 14.23 8.25 1.39
CA PRO A 229 15.29 8.53 2.35
C PRO A 229 16.47 7.56 2.24
N ASP A 230 17.68 8.05 2.55
CA ASP A 230 18.92 7.26 2.49
C ASP A 230 18.93 6.05 3.44
N GLY A 231 18.11 6.09 4.50
CA GLY A 231 17.95 4.97 5.44
C GLY A 231 17.18 3.76 4.90
N VAL A 232 16.52 3.89 3.73
CA VAL A 232 15.75 2.78 3.14
C VAL A 232 16.69 1.75 2.50
N THR A 233 16.53 0.49 2.88
CA THR A 233 17.39 -0.63 2.44
C THR A 233 16.74 -1.57 1.43
N SER A 234 15.43 -1.45 1.23
CA SER A 234 14.69 -2.27 0.24
C SER A 234 13.50 -1.51 -0.35
N ILE A 235 13.21 -1.77 -1.62
CA ILE A 235 11.96 -1.37 -2.29
C ILE A 235 11.10 -2.61 -2.41
N GLY A 236 10.06 -2.70 -1.59
CA GLY A 236 9.22 -3.88 -1.44
C GLY A 236 8.37 -4.20 -2.67
N ASP A 237 7.68 -5.35 -2.62
CA ASP A 237 6.79 -5.81 -3.68
C ASP A 237 5.75 -4.76 -4.05
N SER A 238 5.66 -4.45 -5.34
CA SER A 238 4.68 -3.50 -5.89
C SER A 238 4.70 -2.09 -5.25
N ALA A 239 5.81 -1.68 -4.60
CA ALA A 239 5.89 -0.44 -3.83
C ALA A 239 5.38 0.80 -4.59
N PHE A 240 5.70 0.91 -5.87
CA PHE A 240 5.28 2.00 -6.76
C PHE A 240 4.50 1.50 -7.98
N LYS A 241 3.91 0.30 -7.89
CA LYS A 241 3.13 -0.25 -9.00
C LYS A 241 2.02 0.70 -9.42
N ASP A 242 1.84 0.92 -10.74
CA ASP A 242 0.83 1.79 -11.34
C ASP A 242 0.90 3.27 -10.89
N CYS A 243 2.09 3.76 -10.48
CA CYS A 243 2.36 5.19 -10.31
C CYS A 243 2.61 5.82 -11.68
N CYS A 244 1.53 5.95 -12.46
CA CYS A 244 1.61 6.28 -13.88
C CYS A 244 2.17 7.69 -14.19
N SER A 245 2.11 8.63 -13.23
CA SER A 245 2.65 9.99 -13.37
C SER A 245 4.08 10.15 -12.86
N LEU A 246 4.67 9.12 -12.25
CA LEU A 246 6.02 9.17 -11.71
C LEU A 246 7.03 9.32 -12.85
N THR A 247 7.74 10.47 -12.89
CA THR A 247 8.66 10.81 -13.98
C THR A 247 10.10 10.48 -13.66
N ASN A 248 10.49 10.67 -12.41
CA ASN A 248 11.84 10.41 -11.92
C ASN A 248 11.75 9.86 -10.49
N ILE A 249 12.70 9.04 -10.13
CA ILE A 249 12.89 8.55 -8.78
C ILE A 249 14.38 8.28 -8.56
N VAL A 250 14.88 8.67 -7.41
CA VAL A 250 16.25 8.34 -6.97
C VAL A 250 16.13 7.20 -5.97
N ILE A 251 16.80 6.09 -6.27
CA ILE A 251 16.92 4.96 -5.35
C ILE A 251 18.22 5.17 -4.56
N PRO A 252 18.17 5.22 -3.22
CA PRO A 252 19.36 5.40 -2.39
C PRO A 252 20.38 4.26 -2.54
N ASP A 253 21.67 4.57 -2.38
CA ASP A 253 22.77 3.59 -2.48
C ASP A 253 22.66 2.46 -1.44
N GLY A 254 21.95 2.67 -0.34
CA GLY A 254 21.68 1.66 0.69
C GLY A 254 20.71 0.55 0.27
N VAL A 255 20.00 0.73 -0.84
CA VAL A 255 19.00 -0.26 -1.31
C VAL A 255 19.71 -1.45 -1.94
N THR A 256 19.42 -2.65 -1.44
CA THR A 256 20.04 -3.91 -1.88
C THR A 256 19.11 -4.78 -2.72
N SER A 257 17.81 -4.45 -2.78
CA SER A 257 16.85 -5.21 -3.58
C SER A 257 15.73 -4.32 -4.16
N ILE A 258 15.33 -4.65 -5.38
CA ILE A 258 14.12 -4.16 -6.07
C ILE A 258 13.24 -5.38 -6.31
N GLU A 259 12.15 -5.46 -5.55
CA GLU A 259 11.33 -6.66 -5.44
C GLU A 259 10.30 -6.79 -6.58
N PHE A 260 9.40 -7.78 -6.43
CA PHE A 260 8.37 -8.15 -7.41
C PHE A 260 7.51 -6.94 -7.82
N CYS A 261 7.48 -6.62 -9.14
CA CYS A 261 6.64 -5.55 -9.72
C CYS A 261 6.82 -4.16 -9.09
N ALA A 262 7.97 -3.86 -8.49
CA ALA A 262 8.18 -2.65 -7.69
C ALA A 262 7.80 -1.36 -8.42
N PHE A 263 8.12 -1.24 -9.71
CA PHE A 263 7.80 -0.08 -10.57
C PHE A 263 6.89 -0.45 -11.76
N ARG A 264 6.22 -1.61 -11.70
CA ARG A 264 5.32 -2.03 -12.77
C ARG A 264 4.30 -0.95 -13.10
N GLY A 265 4.13 -0.61 -14.39
CA GLY A 265 3.15 0.36 -14.85
C GLY A 265 3.50 1.83 -14.56
N CYS A 266 4.75 2.14 -14.15
CA CYS A 266 5.24 3.52 -14.05
C CYS A 266 5.47 4.08 -15.46
N SER A 267 4.38 4.30 -16.20
CA SER A 267 4.42 4.57 -17.64
C SER A 267 5.04 5.92 -18.02
N SER A 268 5.16 6.87 -17.08
CA SER A 268 5.83 8.15 -17.29
C SER A 268 7.30 8.16 -16.86
N LEU A 269 7.81 7.08 -16.25
CA LEU A 269 9.18 7.00 -15.78
C LEU A 269 10.15 7.02 -16.96
N THR A 270 10.99 8.06 -17.02
CA THR A 270 11.87 8.28 -18.16
C THR A 270 13.29 7.77 -17.92
N ASN A 271 13.75 7.87 -16.70
CA ASN A 271 15.08 7.44 -16.28
C ASN A 271 15.01 6.93 -14.83
N ILE A 272 15.88 5.99 -14.52
CA ILE A 272 16.10 5.50 -13.16
C ILE A 272 17.55 5.04 -13.04
N ALA A 273 18.22 5.41 -11.96
CA ALA A 273 19.53 4.86 -11.61
C ALA A 273 19.33 3.68 -10.65
N ILE A 274 19.94 2.55 -10.97
CA ILE A 274 19.94 1.37 -10.10
C ILE A 274 21.24 1.40 -9.30
N PRO A 275 21.18 1.36 -7.95
CA PRO A 275 22.39 1.39 -7.12
C PRO A 275 23.27 0.14 -7.29
N ASP A 276 24.59 0.31 -7.08
CA ASP A 276 25.58 -0.79 -7.17
C ASP A 276 25.37 -1.92 -6.15
N GLY A 277 24.55 -1.70 -5.12
CA GLY A 277 24.17 -2.73 -4.13
C GLY A 277 23.18 -3.77 -4.63
N ILE A 278 22.52 -3.52 -5.77
CA ILE A 278 21.49 -4.42 -6.31
C ILE A 278 22.12 -5.63 -6.97
N THR A 279 21.74 -6.84 -6.53
CA THR A 279 22.26 -8.11 -7.08
C THR A 279 21.31 -8.80 -8.05
N SER A 280 20.03 -8.42 -8.06
CA SER A 280 19.04 -8.95 -9.00
C SER A 280 17.93 -7.93 -9.28
N ILE A 281 17.42 -7.95 -10.51
CA ILE A 281 16.21 -7.24 -10.91
C ILE A 281 15.05 -8.22 -10.80
N GLY A 282 14.06 -7.91 -9.97
CA GLY A 282 12.93 -8.77 -9.63
C GLY A 282 11.99 -9.07 -10.81
N TYR A 283 11.07 -10.00 -10.60
CA TYR A 283 10.00 -10.31 -11.56
C TYR A 283 9.17 -9.05 -11.86
N GLY A 284 9.04 -8.69 -13.15
CA GLY A 284 8.21 -7.58 -13.59
C GLY A 284 8.59 -6.22 -12.96
N ALA A 285 9.81 -6.06 -12.45
CA ALA A 285 10.18 -4.88 -11.67
C ALA A 285 9.91 -3.56 -12.41
N PHE A 286 10.09 -3.53 -13.73
CA PHE A 286 9.85 -2.37 -14.63
C PHE A 286 8.87 -2.71 -15.76
N ASP A 287 8.02 -3.74 -15.59
CA ASP A 287 7.01 -4.12 -16.57
C ASP A 287 6.09 -2.92 -16.89
N ASP A 288 5.82 -2.67 -18.19
CA ASP A 288 5.07 -1.51 -18.70
C ASP A 288 5.62 -0.11 -18.29
N CYS A 289 6.90 0.04 -17.99
CA CYS A 289 7.56 1.34 -17.89
C CYS A 289 7.80 1.91 -19.31
N SER A 290 6.72 2.24 -20.01
CA SER A 290 6.71 2.49 -21.45
C SER A 290 7.49 3.72 -21.91
N SER A 291 7.75 4.69 -21.01
CA SER A 291 8.55 5.89 -21.29
C SER A 291 10.03 5.75 -20.93
N LEU A 292 10.46 4.62 -20.34
CA LEU A 292 11.85 4.39 -19.94
C LEU A 292 12.74 4.32 -21.18
N LYS A 293 13.68 5.28 -21.30
CA LYS A 293 14.50 5.46 -22.52
C LYS A 293 15.85 4.74 -22.42
N SER A 294 16.43 4.82 -21.26
CA SER A 294 17.73 4.20 -20.96
C SER A 294 17.78 3.76 -19.53
N LEU A 295 18.55 2.71 -19.29
CA LEU A 295 18.80 2.17 -17.97
C LEU A 295 20.23 1.69 -17.93
N GLU A 296 20.93 2.03 -16.88
CA GLU A 296 22.24 1.46 -16.56
C GLU A 296 22.05 0.35 -15.52
N ILE A 297 22.39 -0.87 -15.90
CA ILE A 297 22.36 -2.01 -14.98
C ILE A 297 23.75 -2.12 -14.38
N PRO A 298 23.89 -2.07 -13.02
CA PRO A 298 25.20 -2.14 -12.38
C PRO A 298 25.83 -3.54 -12.49
N ASP A 299 27.17 -3.60 -12.42
CA ASP A 299 27.96 -4.84 -12.52
C ASP A 299 27.64 -5.86 -11.41
N SER A 300 27.07 -5.41 -10.30
CA SER A 300 26.61 -6.26 -9.21
C SER A 300 25.43 -7.16 -9.56
N VAL A 301 24.66 -6.81 -10.62
CA VAL A 301 23.48 -7.57 -11.02
C VAL A 301 23.88 -8.88 -11.68
N THR A 302 23.43 -9.99 -11.11
CA THR A 302 23.69 -11.34 -11.62
C THR A 302 22.51 -11.98 -12.32
N ARG A 303 21.31 -11.44 -12.11
CA ARG A 303 20.06 -11.97 -12.68
C ARG A 303 19.10 -10.87 -13.07
N ILE A 304 18.51 -11.00 -14.25
CA ILE A 304 17.34 -10.23 -14.72
C ILE A 304 16.12 -11.17 -14.68
N GLY A 305 15.10 -10.80 -13.90
CA GLY A 305 13.91 -11.62 -13.66
C GLY A 305 12.99 -11.75 -14.86
N ASP A 306 12.01 -12.65 -14.76
CA ASP A 306 10.97 -12.78 -15.76
C ASP A 306 10.17 -11.49 -15.87
N TYR A 307 9.81 -11.06 -17.07
CA TYR A 307 9.01 -9.84 -17.36
C TYR A 307 9.67 -8.53 -16.89
N ALA A 308 10.93 -8.54 -16.47
CA ALA A 308 11.56 -7.42 -15.76
C ALA A 308 11.42 -6.07 -16.48
N PHE A 309 11.47 -6.06 -17.82
CA PHE A 309 11.33 -4.87 -18.70
C PHE A 309 10.29 -5.10 -19.80
N GLU A 310 9.33 -6.03 -19.64
CA GLU A 310 8.28 -6.24 -20.63
C GLU A 310 7.54 -4.92 -20.87
N GLY A 311 7.27 -4.57 -22.14
CA GLY A 311 6.55 -3.35 -22.48
C GLY A 311 7.31 -2.03 -22.29
N CYS A 312 8.61 -2.05 -22.04
CA CYS A 312 9.47 -0.86 -22.02
C CYS A 312 9.69 -0.34 -23.43
N ARG A 313 8.64 0.19 -24.04
CA ARG A 313 8.58 0.49 -25.49
C ARG A 313 9.54 1.59 -25.95
N SER A 314 9.95 2.48 -25.05
CA SER A 314 10.91 3.57 -25.36
C SER A 314 12.35 3.21 -25.08
N LEU A 315 12.64 2.03 -24.52
CA LEU A 315 13.99 1.57 -24.20
C LEU A 315 14.74 1.33 -25.51
N SER A 316 15.70 2.20 -25.81
CA SER A 316 16.40 2.20 -27.10
C SER A 316 17.81 1.63 -27.02
N SER A 317 18.42 1.64 -25.86
CA SER A 317 19.77 1.10 -25.63
C SER A 317 19.84 0.49 -24.22
N LEU A 318 20.53 -0.63 -24.12
CA LEU A 318 20.79 -1.32 -22.88
C LEU A 318 22.13 -2.06 -22.97
N VAL A 319 22.92 -1.93 -21.92
CA VAL A 319 24.13 -2.73 -21.73
C VAL A 319 23.86 -3.76 -20.65
N ILE A 320 24.04 -5.03 -20.98
CA ILE A 320 23.98 -6.11 -20.01
C ILE A 320 25.41 -6.29 -19.45
N PRO A 321 25.62 -6.10 -18.14
CA PRO A 321 26.95 -6.20 -17.55
C PRO A 321 27.45 -7.64 -17.49
N ASP A 322 28.78 -7.80 -17.43
CA ASP A 322 29.46 -9.11 -17.39
C ASP A 322 29.11 -9.97 -16.16
N GLY A 323 28.52 -9.37 -15.12
CA GLY A 323 28.02 -10.08 -13.94
C GLY A 323 26.76 -10.92 -14.21
N VAL A 324 25.97 -10.58 -15.25
CA VAL A 324 24.68 -11.24 -15.50
C VAL A 324 24.87 -12.64 -16.05
N THR A 325 24.27 -13.62 -15.37
CA THR A 325 24.32 -15.04 -15.75
C THR A 325 23.01 -15.56 -16.34
N SER A 326 21.90 -14.89 -16.09
CA SER A 326 20.59 -15.29 -16.60
C SER A 326 19.65 -14.11 -16.88
N ILE A 327 18.88 -14.25 -17.95
CA ILE A 327 17.80 -13.35 -18.37
C ILE A 327 16.51 -14.17 -18.39
N GLY A 328 15.46 -13.67 -17.70
CA GLY A 328 14.19 -14.37 -17.50
C GLY A 328 13.31 -14.45 -18.74
N HIS A 329 12.18 -15.16 -18.61
CA HIS A 329 11.13 -15.22 -19.61
C HIS A 329 10.52 -13.83 -19.85
N ARG A 330 10.33 -13.46 -21.15
CA ARG A 330 9.73 -12.17 -21.55
C ARG A 330 10.42 -10.93 -20.97
N ALA A 331 11.67 -11.07 -20.52
CA ALA A 331 12.35 -10.00 -19.79
C ALA A 331 12.39 -8.67 -20.54
N PHE A 332 12.49 -8.68 -21.88
CA PHE A 332 12.48 -7.51 -22.76
C PHE A 332 11.40 -7.60 -23.85
N ARG A 333 10.35 -8.40 -23.61
CA ARG A 333 9.25 -8.52 -24.55
C ARG A 333 8.62 -7.16 -24.83
N ASP A 334 8.29 -6.90 -26.09
CA ASP A 334 7.68 -5.64 -26.55
C ASP A 334 8.50 -4.36 -26.25
N CYS A 335 9.82 -4.49 -26.08
CA CYS A 335 10.76 -3.37 -26.10
C CYS A 335 10.96 -2.91 -27.55
N THR A 336 9.93 -2.28 -28.13
CA THR A 336 9.87 -1.99 -29.59
C THR A 336 10.90 -1.00 -30.09
N SER A 337 11.50 -0.17 -29.23
CA SER A 337 12.58 0.74 -29.58
C SER A 337 13.97 0.12 -29.43
N LEU A 338 14.08 -1.07 -28.85
CA LEU A 338 15.36 -1.75 -28.66
C LEU A 338 15.82 -2.35 -29.99
N THR A 339 16.82 -1.73 -30.59
CA THR A 339 17.37 -2.10 -31.89
C THR A 339 18.76 -2.75 -31.81
N ASP A 340 19.40 -2.64 -30.66
CA ASP A 340 20.74 -3.20 -30.42
C ASP A 340 20.90 -3.63 -28.97
N ILE A 341 21.63 -4.72 -28.74
CA ILE A 341 21.98 -5.23 -27.41
C ILE A 341 23.24 -6.05 -27.47
N VAL A 342 24.11 -5.87 -26.50
CA VAL A 342 25.29 -6.72 -26.31
C VAL A 342 25.01 -7.70 -25.17
N ILE A 343 25.05 -9.00 -25.49
CA ILE A 343 24.87 -10.07 -24.50
C ILE A 343 26.26 -10.64 -24.17
N PRO A 344 26.75 -10.45 -22.94
CA PRO A 344 28.09 -10.95 -22.55
C PRO A 344 28.14 -12.48 -22.52
N ASP A 345 29.37 -13.04 -22.54
CA ASP A 345 29.59 -14.50 -22.51
C ASP A 345 29.20 -15.15 -21.16
N SER A 346 29.08 -14.33 -20.11
CA SER A 346 28.57 -14.75 -18.77
C SER A 346 27.16 -15.24 -18.81
N VAL A 347 26.31 -14.74 -19.74
CA VAL A 347 24.91 -15.13 -19.85
C VAL A 347 24.81 -16.56 -20.38
N ALA A 348 24.42 -17.47 -19.49
CA ALA A 348 24.26 -18.89 -19.81
C ALA A 348 22.82 -19.25 -20.22
N ILE A 349 21.80 -18.49 -19.73
CA ILE A 349 20.40 -18.81 -19.91
C ILE A 349 19.63 -17.54 -20.29
N ILE A 350 18.84 -17.64 -21.37
CA ILE A 350 17.83 -16.65 -21.75
C ILE A 350 16.46 -17.35 -21.84
N GLY A 351 15.48 -16.82 -21.14
CA GLY A 351 14.12 -17.37 -21.09
C GLY A 351 13.35 -17.21 -22.41
N TYR A 352 12.29 -18.00 -22.55
CA TYR A 352 11.42 -17.94 -23.74
C TYR A 352 10.82 -16.54 -23.90
N TYR A 353 10.73 -16.08 -25.15
CA TYR A 353 10.15 -14.77 -25.54
C TYR A 353 10.90 -13.57 -24.95
N ALA A 354 12.11 -13.75 -24.44
CA ALA A 354 12.84 -12.67 -23.77
C ALA A 354 12.95 -11.42 -24.64
N PHE A 355 13.03 -11.57 -25.98
CA PHE A 355 13.14 -10.47 -26.94
C PHE A 355 12.01 -10.45 -27.99
N GLU A 356 10.88 -11.11 -27.71
CA GLU A 356 9.70 -11.04 -28.59
C GLU A 356 9.27 -9.56 -28.74
N GLY A 357 9.00 -9.13 -29.98
CA GLY A 357 8.59 -7.75 -30.27
C GLY A 357 9.72 -6.71 -30.30
N CYS A 358 10.97 -7.07 -29.99
CA CYS A 358 12.11 -6.18 -30.17
C CYS A 358 12.44 -5.96 -31.66
N SER A 359 12.95 -4.75 -31.97
CA SER A 359 13.24 -4.33 -33.37
C SER A 359 14.68 -4.61 -33.80
N PHE A 360 15.26 -5.75 -33.41
CA PHE A 360 16.63 -6.12 -33.78
C PHE A 360 16.79 -6.35 -35.29
N PRO A 361 17.94 -5.95 -35.86
CA PRO A 361 18.32 -6.31 -37.21
C PRO A 361 18.41 -7.83 -37.40
N TYR A 362 18.24 -8.27 -38.64
CA TYR A 362 18.26 -9.71 -38.99
C TYR A 362 19.54 -10.41 -38.52
N ASP A 363 20.72 -9.80 -38.77
CA ASP A 363 21.98 -10.38 -38.40
C ASP A 363 22.13 -10.61 -36.89
N LEU A 364 21.72 -9.65 -36.07
CA LEU A 364 21.71 -9.76 -34.61
C LEU A 364 20.72 -10.86 -34.14
N LYS A 365 19.55 -10.95 -34.75
CA LYS A 365 18.57 -12.03 -34.44
C LYS A 365 19.19 -13.40 -34.74
N GLN A 366 19.91 -13.57 -35.87
CA GLN A 366 20.55 -14.81 -36.21
C GLN A 366 21.69 -15.18 -35.26
N GLU A 367 22.49 -14.20 -34.85
CA GLU A 367 23.56 -14.39 -33.88
C GLU A 367 22.97 -14.90 -32.55
N LEU A 368 22.00 -14.17 -32.01
CA LEU A 368 21.36 -14.51 -30.73
C LEU A 368 20.62 -15.84 -30.77
N SER A 369 19.92 -16.14 -31.89
CA SER A 369 19.27 -17.45 -32.09
C SER A 369 20.28 -18.59 -32.14
N SER A 370 21.44 -18.36 -32.72
CA SER A 370 22.53 -19.35 -32.77
C SER A 370 23.10 -19.67 -31.38
N ARG A 371 23.17 -18.66 -30.49
CA ARG A 371 23.70 -18.82 -29.13
C ARG A 371 22.67 -19.40 -28.17
N PHE A 372 21.39 -19.00 -28.26
CA PHE A 372 20.37 -19.24 -27.22
C PHE A 372 19.12 -19.96 -27.75
N GLY A 373 19.01 -20.20 -29.06
CA GLY A 373 17.85 -20.81 -29.69
C GLY A 373 16.78 -19.78 -30.10
N GLU A 374 15.91 -20.18 -31.03
CA GLU A 374 14.86 -19.31 -31.59
C GLU A 374 13.77 -18.94 -30.55
N GLY A 375 13.58 -19.77 -29.53
CA GLY A 375 12.56 -19.59 -28.49
C GLY A 375 12.67 -18.28 -27.70
N ILE A 376 13.78 -17.55 -27.80
CA ILE A 376 13.95 -16.23 -27.19
C ILE A 376 13.18 -15.13 -27.93
N PHE A 377 12.77 -15.34 -29.19
CA PHE A 377 12.06 -14.39 -30.03
C PHE A 377 10.62 -14.79 -30.30
N GLU A 378 10.34 -16.09 -30.51
CA GLU A 378 9.05 -16.57 -30.97
C GLU A 378 8.65 -17.89 -30.29
N GLN A 379 7.35 -18.16 -30.26
CA GLN A 379 6.86 -19.48 -29.94
C GLN A 379 7.15 -20.43 -31.09
N LEU A 380 7.93 -21.45 -30.87
CA LEU A 380 7.99 -22.59 -31.77
C LEU A 380 6.58 -23.24 -31.78
N TYR A 381 5.69 -22.77 -32.67
CA TYR A 381 4.45 -23.45 -32.99
C TYR A 381 4.82 -24.74 -33.71
N GLY A 382 4.86 -25.83 -33.01
CA GLY A 382 4.97 -27.12 -33.58
C GLY A 382 5.70 -28.10 -32.73
N LEU A 383 4.99 -28.74 -31.82
CA LEU A 383 5.13 -30.15 -31.46
C LEU A 383 4.26 -30.45 -30.22
N TYR A 384 2.97 -30.07 -30.23
CA TYR A 384 2.03 -30.94 -29.54
C TYR A 384 1.75 -32.11 -30.48
N TYR A 385 2.51 -33.16 -30.34
CA TYR A 385 2.11 -34.49 -30.82
C TYR A 385 0.77 -34.80 -30.15
N TYR A 386 -0.28 -34.82 -30.93
CA TYR A 386 -1.42 -35.68 -30.69
C TYR A 386 -0.89 -37.12 -30.85
N GLY A 387 -0.46 -37.72 -29.74
CA GLY A 387 -0.29 -39.18 -29.66
C GLY A 387 -1.65 -39.79 -29.55
N GLU A 388 -1.98 -40.63 -30.50
CA GLU A 388 -3.12 -41.53 -30.53
C GLU A 388 -3.25 -42.40 -29.28
#